data_bf03d91e19e01487976b72ce0959d26e
#
_entry.id   bf03d91e19e01487976b72ce0959d26e
#
_cell.length_a   1.000
_cell.length_b   1.000
_cell.length_c   1.000
_cell.angle_alpha   90.00
_cell.angle_beta   90.00
_cell.angle_gamma   90.00
#
_symmetry.space_group_name_H-M   'P 1'
#
loop_
_entity.id
_entity.type
_entity.pdbx_description
1 polymer ?
#
loop_
_entity_poly.entity_id
_entity_poly.type
_entity_poly.pdbx_seq_one_letter_code
_entity_poly.pdbx_strand_id
1 'polypeptide(L)'
;MSDYIKMWRKEHAQILEVLLQVLQLDIFSRVGQTKLQELKRSLEAHLKSEDLGFFPVLKKAAETDTDLRRELFLFAADMDKIAAETRAFFRKVENDSMGKDIPAEFRRISAMIKSRIFREENLLMKEYEKVTSRK
;
A
#
# COMPACT_ATOMS: atom_id res chain seq x y z
N MET A 1 -17.72 -12.83 -1.67
CA MET A 1 -16.62 -11.91 -1.30
C MET A 1 -17.02 -11.14 -0.05
N SER A 2 -16.15 -11.06 0.92
CA SER A 2 -16.45 -10.36 2.17
C SER A 2 -16.56 -8.85 1.94
N ASP A 3 -17.29 -8.16 2.81
CA ASP A 3 -17.44 -6.71 2.73
C ASP A 3 -16.11 -5.99 2.96
N TYR A 4 -15.24 -6.56 3.81
CA TYR A 4 -13.92 -5.99 4.06
C TYR A 4 -13.05 -6.05 2.80
N ILE A 5 -13.07 -7.17 2.07
CA ILE A 5 -12.31 -7.29 0.82
C ILE A 5 -12.79 -6.27 -0.21
N LYS A 6 -14.11 -6.09 -0.35
CA LYS A 6 -14.67 -5.08 -1.25
C LYS A 6 -14.20 -3.68 -0.87
N MET A 7 -14.20 -3.37 0.43
CA MET A 7 -13.75 -2.08 0.95
C MET A 7 -12.27 -1.85 0.63
N TRP A 8 -11.40 -2.85 0.92
CA TRP A 8 -9.97 -2.72 0.68
C TRP A 8 -9.65 -2.60 -0.81
N ARG A 9 -10.35 -3.33 -1.68
CA ARG A 9 -10.18 -3.19 -3.13
C ARG A 9 -10.58 -1.82 -3.62
N LYS A 10 -11.64 -1.25 -3.05
CA LYS A 10 -12.07 0.11 -3.37
C LYS A 10 -11.03 1.13 -2.94
N GLU A 11 -10.45 0.96 -1.75
CA GLU A 11 -9.37 1.81 -1.25
C GLU A 11 -8.14 1.72 -2.15
N HIS A 12 -7.80 0.51 -2.59
CA HIS A 12 -6.70 0.30 -3.55
C HIS A 12 -6.94 1.07 -4.86
N ALA A 13 -8.16 1.00 -5.38
CA ALA A 13 -8.52 1.70 -6.62
C ALA A 13 -8.37 3.21 -6.46
N GLN A 14 -8.77 3.76 -5.31
CA GLN A 14 -8.62 5.18 -5.01
C GLN A 14 -7.15 5.60 -4.93
N ILE A 15 -6.33 4.78 -4.27
CA ILE A 15 -4.88 5.03 -4.17
C ILE A 15 -4.25 5.02 -5.56
N LEU A 16 -4.58 4.04 -6.39
CA LEU A 16 -4.05 3.95 -7.75
C LEU A 16 -4.46 5.14 -8.61
N GLU A 17 -5.68 5.62 -8.44
CA GLU A 17 -6.15 6.81 -9.16
C GLU A 17 -5.38 8.06 -8.76
N VAL A 18 -5.14 8.28 -7.47
CA VAL A 18 -4.37 9.43 -7.00
C VAL A 18 -2.92 9.33 -7.47
N LEU A 19 -2.33 8.13 -7.44
CA LEU A 19 -0.99 7.90 -7.98
C LEU A 19 -0.91 8.34 -9.44
N LEU A 20 -1.88 7.94 -10.24
CA LEU A 20 -1.93 8.30 -11.66
C LEU A 20 -2.07 9.80 -11.85
N GLN A 21 -2.91 10.46 -11.06
CA GLN A 21 -3.08 11.91 -11.12
C GLN A 21 -1.77 12.64 -10.83
N VAL A 22 -1.03 12.22 -9.79
CA VAL A 22 0.26 12.83 -9.46
C VAL A 22 1.27 12.62 -10.59
N LEU A 23 1.28 11.42 -11.20
CA LEU A 23 2.18 11.12 -12.32
C LEU A 23 1.92 12.01 -13.53
N GLN A 24 0.69 12.51 -13.69
CA GLN A 24 0.31 13.38 -14.81
C GLN A 24 0.48 14.87 -14.52
N LEU A 25 0.74 15.22 -13.26
CA LEU A 25 0.91 16.62 -12.84
C LEU A 25 2.39 16.95 -12.64
N ASP A 26 2.69 18.24 -12.61
CA ASP A 26 3.99 18.70 -12.15
C ASP A 26 4.05 18.52 -10.62
N ILE A 27 4.90 17.65 -10.16
CA ILE A 27 5.02 17.31 -8.74
C ILE A 27 5.47 18.51 -7.89
N PHE A 28 6.12 19.49 -8.52
CA PHE A 28 6.56 20.71 -7.84
C PHE A 28 5.47 21.78 -7.77
N SER A 29 4.37 21.60 -8.51
CA SER A 29 3.27 22.55 -8.52
C SER A 29 2.44 22.44 -7.23
N ARG A 30 1.65 23.47 -6.95
CA ARG A 30 0.74 23.46 -5.80
C ARG A 30 -0.27 22.31 -5.92
N VAL A 31 -0.82 22.10 -7.11
CA VAL A 31 -1.79 21.02 -7.34
C VAL A 31 -1.13 19.66 -7.12
N GLY A 32 0.08 19.48 -7.65
CA GLY A 32 0.85 18.24 -7.45
C GLY A 32 1.13 17.98 -5.98
N GLN A 33 1.54 19.01 -5.24
CA GLN A 33 1.79 18.89 -3.79
C GLN A 33 0.53 18.54 -3.02
N THR A 34 -0.61 19.15 -3.36
CA THR A 34 -1.90 18.85 -2.74
C THR A 34 -2.27 17.39 -2.98
N LYS A 35 -2.08 16.89 -4.21
CA LYS A 35 -2.35 15.50 -4.55
C LYS A 35 -1.42 14.52 -3.83
N LEU A 36 -0.17 14.89 -3.63
CA LEU A 36 0.77 14.08 -2.84
C LEU A 36 0.32 13.95 -1.39
N GLN A 37 -0.18 15.02 -0.79
CA GLN A 37 -0.71 14.96 0.58
C GLN A 37 -1.97 14.10 0.66
N GLU A 38 -2.83 14.17 -0.35
CA GLU A 38 -4.01 13.30 -0.46
C GLU A 38 -3.59 11.84 -0.52
N LEU A 39 -2.57 11.53 -1.33
CA LEU A 39 -2.02 10.18 -1.46
C LEU A 39 -1.51 9.68 -0.11
N LYS A 40 -0.73 10.51 0.58
CA LYS A 40 -0.18 10.16 1.90
C LYS A 40 -1.28 9.78 2.87
N ARG A 41 -2.32 10.61 2.98
CA ARG A 41 -3.44 10.36 3.89
C ARG A 41 -4.18 9.07 3.53
N SER A 42 -4.42 8.85 2.24
CA SER A 42 -5.11 7.65 1.76
C SER A 42 -4.30 6.39 2.07
N LEU A 43 -2.98 6.42 1.85
CA LEU A 43 -2.09 5.30 2.15
C LEU A 43 -2.08 5.00 3.64
N GLU A 44 -1.91 6.02 4.48
CA GLU A 44 -1.85 5.84 5.93
C GLU A 44 -3.16 5.27 6.48
N ALA A 45 -4.30 5.78 6.02
CA ALA A 45 -5.61 5.28 6.45
C ALA A 45 -5.83 3.84 6.03
N HIS A 46 -5.47 3.50 4.78
CA HIS A 46 -5.62 2.15 4.25
C HIS A 46 -4.73 1.16 5.01
N LEU A 47 -3.47 1.50 5.23
CA LEU A 47 -2.53 0.64 5.95
C LEU A 47 -2.99 0.39 7.38
N LYS A 48 -3.49 1.42 8.03
CA LYS A 48 -4.04 1.29 9.39
C LYS A 48 -5.24 0.34 9.42
N SER A 49 -6.12 0.45 8.44
CA SER A 49 -7.28 -0.43 8.31
C SER A 49 -6.86 -1.89 8.16
N GLU A 50 -5.85 -2.16 7.33
CA GLU A 50 -5.34 -3.51 7.13
C GLU A 50 -4.64 -4.05 8.38
N ASP A 51 -3.89 -3.20 9.08
CA ASP A 51 -3.22 -3.60 10.32
C ASP A 51 -4.21 -3.99 11.41
N LEU A 52 -5.41 -3.41 11.40
CA LEU A 52 -6.44 -3.70 12.40
C LEU A 52 -7.32 -4.90 12.03
N GLY A 53 -7.60 -5.11 10.75
CA GLY A 53 -8.61 -6.08 10.33
C GLY A 53 -8.16 -7.15 9.35
N PHE A 54 -7.06 -6.96 8.66
CA PHE A 54 -6.62 -7.87 7.61
C PHE A 54 -5.47 -8.78 8.09
N PHE A 55 -4.35 -8.19 8.46
CA PHE A 55 -3.17 -8.95 8.84
C PHE A 55 -3.34 -9.79 10.11
N PRO A 56 -4.05 -9.32 11.17
CA PRO A 56 -4.24 -10.17 12.33
C PRO A 56 -4.98 -11.48 12.04
N VAL A 57 -5.96 -11.45 11.14
CA VAL A 57 -6.69 -12.65 10.71
C VAL A 57 -5.76 -13.62 10.00
N LEU A 58 -4.93 -13.11 9.09
CA LEU A 58 -3.95 -13.94 8.36
C LEU A 58 -2.87 -14.49 9.28
N LYS A 59 -2.36 -13.68 10.20
CA LYS A 59 -1.33 -14.11 11.15
C LYS A 59 -1.83 -15.25 12.04
N LYS A 60 -3.07 -15.16 12.49
CA LYS A 60 -3.67 -16.23 13.30
C LYS A 60 -3.79 -17.51 12.49
N ALA A 61 -4.28 -17.44 11.26
CA ALA A 61 -4.37 -18.59 10.37
C ALA A 61 -3.01 -19.20 10.08
N ALA A 62 -1.97 -18.37 9.99
CA ALA A 62 -0.59 -18.82 9.70
C ALA A 62 0.02 -19.63 10.85
N GLU A 63 -0.54 -19.57 12.05
CA GLU A 63 -0.07 -20.39 13.18
C GLU A 63 -0.16 -21.88 12.87
N THR A 64 -1.14 -22.27 12.04
CA THR A 64 -1.37 -23.68 11.67
C THR A 64 -1.18 -23.95 10.18
N ASP A 65 -0.76 -22.96 9.40
CA ASP A 65 -0.57 -23.06 7.94
C ASP A 65 0.84 -22.60 7.59
N THR A 66 1.72 -23.55 7.35
CA THR A 66 3.14 -23.29 7.08
C THR A 66 3.35 -22.50 5.79
N ASP A 67 2.58 -22.78 4.76
CA ASP A 67 2.70 -22.10 3.47
C ASP A 67 2.29 -20.63 3.61
N LEU A 68 1.17 -20.37 4.30
CA LEU A 68 0.72 -19.02 4.56
C LEU A 68 1.72 -18.25 5.42
N ARG A 69 2.30 -18.91 6.43
CA ARG A 69 3.34 -18.31 7.27
C ARG A 69 4.52 -17.84 6.43
N ARG A 70 4.97 -18.65 5.49
CA ARG A 70 6.07 -18.31 4.58
C ARG A 70 5.72 -17.12 3.70
N GLU A 71 4.53 -17.14 3.12
CA GLU A 71 4.06 -16.03 2.25
C GLU A 71 4.01 -14.72 3.03
N LEU A 72 3.48 -14.74 4.26
CA LEU A 72 3.41 -13.56 5.10
C LEU A 72 4.80 -13.05 5.49
N PHE A 73 5.72 -13.95 5.79
CA PHE A 73 7.09 -13.59 6.13
C PHE A 73 7.77 -12.86 4.97
N LEU A 74 7.67 -13.40 3.76
CA LEU A 74 8.26 -12.80 2.56
C LEU A 74 7.60 -11.46 2.22
N PHE A 75 6.27 -11.41 2.34
CA PHE A 75 5.52 -10.20 2.10
C PHE A 75 5.91 -9.10 3.09
N ALA A 76 6.03 -9.42 4.37
CA ALA A 76 6.39 -8.46 5.41
C ALA A 76 7.78 -7.85 5.17
N ALA A 77 8.74 -8.65 4.74
CA ALA A 77 10.09 -8.16 4.44
C ALA A 77 10.07 -7.11 3.32
N ASP A 78 9.32 -7.38 2.25
CA ASP A 78 9.17 -6.43 1.15
C ASP A 78 8.39 -5.18 1.59
N MET A 79 7.37 -5.35 2.41
CA MET A 79 6.54 -4.23 2.87
C MET A 79 7.30 -3.28 3.78
N ASP A 80 8.17 -3.79 4.62
CA ASP A 80 9.02 -2.96 5.48
C ASP A 80 9.91 -2.06 4.63
N LYS A 81 10.46 -2.59 3.55
CA LYS A 81 11.29 -1.83 2.62
C LYS A 81 10.49 -0.74 1.92
N ILE A 82 9.31 -1.09 1.39
CA ILE A 82 8.42 -0.15 0.70
C ILE A 82 7.99 0.96 1.66
N ALA A 83 7.60 0.61 2.88
CA ALA A 83 7.18 1.57 3.89
C ALA A 83 8.31 2.55 4.24
N ALA A 84 9.53 2.04 4.43
CA ALA A 84 10.69 2.89 4.77
C ALA A 84 10.99 3.89 3.64
N GLU A 85 11.01 3.41 2.40
CA GLU A 85 11.29 4.27 1.24
C GLU A 85 10.18 5.29 1.01
N THR A 86 8.93 4.90 1.19
CA THR A 86 7.78 5.80 1.05
C THR A 86 7.82 6.90 2.10
N ARG A 87 8.10 6.56 3.37
CA ARG A 87 8.24 7.55 4.43
C ARG A 87 9.39 8.52 4.15
N ALA A 88 10.52 8.01 3.67
CA ALA A 88 11.67 8.86 3.33
C ALA A 88 11.32 9.84 2.22
N PHE A 89 10.58 9.39 1.22
CA PHE A 89 10.13 10.24 0.11
C PHE A 89 9.24 11.38 0.62
N PHE A 90 8.21 11.06 1.42
CA PHE A 90 7.30 12.09 1.93
C PHE A 90 8.00 13.07 2.87
N ARG A 91 9.02 12.62 3.63
CA ARG A 91 9.81 13.53 4.45
C ARG A 91 10.56 14.55 3.61
N LYS A 92 11.14 14.12 2.49
CA LYS A 92 11.81 15.04 1.56
C LYS A 92 10.85 16.10 1.03
N VAL A 93 9.64 15.67 0.65
CA VAL A 93 8.61 16.57 0.13
C VAL A 93 8.19 17.58 1.20
N GLU A 94 7.94 17.13 2.43
CA GLU A 94 7.47 17.98 3.52
C GLU A 94 8.54 18.96 4.04
N ASN A 95 9.80 18.60 3.93
CA ASN A 95 10.92 19.44 4.42
C ASN A 95 11.54 20.30 3.32
N ASP A 96 10.84 20.45 2.19
CA ASP A 96 11.32 21.22 1.03
C ASP A 96 12.70 20.78 0.55
N SER A 97 13.03 19.50 0.76
CA SER A 97 14.28 18.90 0.30
C SER A 97 14.13 18.28 -1.09
N MET A 98 13.29 18.89 -1.92
CA MET A 98 12.97 18.37 -3.24
C MET A 98 14.03 18.77 -4.25
N GLY A 99 14.80 17.78 -4.72
CA GLY A 99 15.77 17.96 -5.78
C GLY A 99 15.21 17.49 -7.13
N LYS A 100 16.08 17.52 -8.14
CA LYS A 100 15.73 17.12 -9.51
C LYS A 100 15.25 15.68 -9.61
N ASP A 101 15.66 14.84 -8.64
CA ASP A 101 15.38 13.40 -8.64
C ASP A 101 13.99 13.04 -8.12
N ILE A 102 13.25 14.00 -7.55
CA ILE A 102 11.94 13.74 -6.96
C ILE A 102 10.96 13.08 -7.94
N PRO A 103 10.81 13.55 -9.20
CA PRO A 103 9.90 12.85 -10.12
C PRO A 103 10.30 11.40 -10.37
N ALA A 104 11.59 11.11 -10.49
CA ALA A 104 12.07 9.74 -10.69
C ALA A 104 11.85 8.88 -9.44
N GLU A 105 12.10 9.44 -8.25
CA GLU A 105 11.82 8.75 -6.98
C GLU A 105 10.33 8.46 -6.85
N PHE A 106 9.47 9.40 -7.22
CA PHE A 106 8.03 9.18 -7.16
C PHE A 106 7.59 8.06 -8.10
N ARG A 107 8.13 8.00 -9.31
CA ARG A 107 7.82 6.91 -10.25
C ARG A 107 8.22 5.55 -9.67
N ARG A 108 9.40 5.49 -9.04
CA ARG A 108 9.88 4.25 -8.41
C ARG A 108 8.96 3.82 -7.26
N ILE A 109 8.61 4.75 -6.38
CA ILE A 109 7.71 4.48 -5.24
C ILE A 109 6.32 4.07 -5.72
N SER A 110 5.81 4.72 -6.78
CA SER A 110 4.52 4.36 -7.38
C SER A 110 4.52 2.92 -7.87
N ALA A 111 5.60 2.49 -8.53
CA ALA A 111 5.73 1.12 -9.01
C ALA A 111 5.76 0.13 -7.84
N MET A 112 6.42 0.47 -6.75
CA MET A 112 6.48 -0.36 -5.54
C MET A 112 5.09 -0.49 -4.89
N ILE A 113 4.36 0.60 -4.78
CA ILE A 113 3.00 0.60 -4.21
C ILE A 113 2.06 -0.24 -5.09
N LYS A 114 2.14 -0.08 -6.40
CA LYS A 114 1.35 -0.89 -7.34
C LYS A 114 1.65 -2.38 -7.20
N SER A 115 2.92 -2.74 -7.08
CA SER A 115 3.33 -4.13 -6.88
C SER A 115 2.77 -4.70 -5.59
N ARG A 116 2.81 -3.92 -4.50
CA ARG A 116 2.23 -4.33 -3.22
C ARG A 116 0.73 -4.60 -3.35
N ILE A 117 0.01 -3.67 -3.95
CA ILE A 117 -1.44 -3.80 -4.14
C ILE A 117 -1.77 -5.05 -4.96
N PHE A 118 -1.03 -5.28 -6.04
CA PHE A 118 -1.21 -6.45 -6.90
C PHE A 118 -1.03 -7.75 -6.09
N ARG A 119 0.02 -7.84 -5.29
CA ARG A 119 0.33 -9.02 -4.49
C ARG A 119 -0.72 -9.24 -3.41
N GLU A 120 -1.17 -8.18 -2.73
CA GLU A 120 -2.24 -8.29 -1.74
C GLU A 120 -3.50 -8.85 -2.38
N GLU A 121 -3.94 -8.31 -3.52
CA GLU A 121 -5.19 -8.71 -4.16
C GLU A 121 -5.13 -10.12 -4.75
N ASN A 122 -3.99 -10.50 -5.30
CA ASN A 122 -3.88 -11.79 -5.99
C ASN A 122 -3.43 -12.94 -5.11
N LEU A 123 -2.85 -12.66 -3.93
CA LEU A 123 -2.38 -13.70 -3.01
C LEU A 123 -3.07 -13.62 -1.66
N LEU A 124 -2.87 -12.53 -0.94
CA LEU A 124 -3.29 -12.44 0.45
C LEU A 124 -4.80 -12.30 0.64
N MET A 125 -5.48 -11.57 -0.23
CA MET A 125 -6.94 -11.44 -0.14
C MET A 125 -7.64 -12.76 -0.43
N LYS A 126 -7.08 -13.59 -1.31
CA LYS A 126 -7.59 -14.94 -1.55
C LYS A 126 -7.46 -15.80 -0.31
N GLU A 127 -6.33 -15.72 0.37
CA GLU A 127 -6.12 -16.45 1.64
C GLU A 127 -7.06 -15.95 2.73
N TYR A 128 -7.28 -14.64 2.80
CA TYR A 128 -8.24 -14.06 3.75
C TYR A 128 -9.65 -14.61 3.52
N GLU A 129 -10.08 -14.69 2.27
CA GLU A 129 -11.41 -15.25 1.94
C GLU A 129 -11.53 -16.71 2.35
N LYS A 130 -10.48 -17.52 2.11
CA LYS A 130 -10.46 -18.92 2.53
C LYS A 130 -10.62 -19.04 4.05
N VAL A 131 -9.84 -18.25 4.79
CA VAL A 131 -9.85 -18.30 6.26
C VAL A 131 -11.20 -17.88 6.82
N THR A 132 -11.78 -16.81 6.29
CA THR A 132 -13.03 -16.25 6.81
C THR A 132 -14.26 -17.05 6.37
N SER A 133 -14.16 -17.86 5.32
CA SER A 133 -15.26 -18.69 4.85
C SER A 133 -15.30 -20.08 5.49
N ARG A 134 -14.30 -20.43 6.32
CA ARG A 134 -14.20 -21.74 6.98
C ARG A 134 -15.00 -21.85 8.28
N LYS A 135 -16.02 -21.08 8.46
CA LYS A 135 -16.84 -21.13 9.66
C LYS A 135 -17.84 -22.26 9.64
#